data_d9631b49cbc13b4a54b5b1489100ae39
#
_entry.id   d9631b49cbc13b4a54b5b1489100ae39
#
_cell.length_a   1.000
_cell.length_b   1.000
_cell.length_c   1.000
_cell.angle_alpha   90.00
_cell.angle_beta   90.00
_cell.angle_gamma   90.00
#
_symmetry.space_group_name_H-M   'P 1'
#
loop_
_entity.id
_entity.type
_entity.pdbx_description
1 polymer ?
#
loop_
_entity_poly.entity_id
_entity_poly.type
_entity_poly.pdbx_seq_one_letter_code
_entity_poly.pdbx_strand_id
1 'polypeptide(L)'
;RLGNAYYFKADLDNAAKWYSELFAFTQDVEPEYYYRYAQSLKAIKDYKKADQMLATFNEKSGNDTRAKLAASQKDYLAVIKKNSGRYTIENAGINSENSDYGSAYMDNKVVFASARDTGGVSKGKHLWTGEGFTNLYAADMGAEGTLSSPERFSKKLNSKYHESTPV
;
A
#
# COMPACT_ATOMS: atom_id res chain seq x y z
N ARG A 1 17.77 -10.06 -11.74
CA ARG A 1 16.67 -10.93 -11.23
C ARG A 1 16.32 -10.63 -9.76
N LEU A 2 17.32 -10.52 -8.85
CA LEU A 2 17.08 -10.27 -7.41
C LEU A 2 16.35 -8.95 -7.16
N GLY A 3 16.73 -7.85 -7.82
CA GLY A 3 16.03 -6.56 -7.70
C GLY A 3 14.54 -6.68 -8.00
N ASN A 4 14.17 -7.38 -9.08
CA ASN A 4 12.77 -7.63 -9.41
C ASN A 4 12.04 -8.47 -8.35
N ALA A 5 12.69 -9.52 -7.83
CA ALA A 5 12.09 -10.37 -6.80
C ALA A 5 11.73 -9.57 -5.54
N TYR A 6 12.64 -8.73 -5.07
CA TYR A 6 12.39 -7.83 -3.94
C TYR A 6 11.36 -6.76 -4.27
N TYR A 7 11.42 -6.17 -5.46
CA TYR A 7 10.45 -5.16 -5.89
C TYR A 7 9.01 -5.69 -5.88
N PHE A 8 8.78 -6.85 -6.47
CA PHE A 8 7.45 -7.47 -6.51
C PHE A 8 6.99 -8.02 -5.14
N LYS A 9 7.92 -8.24 -4.22
CA LYS A 9 7.62 -8.55 -2.82
C LYS A 9 7.33 -7.29 -1.98
N ALA A 10 7.39 -6.10 -2.58
CA ALA A 10 7.31 -4.80 -1.91
C ALA A 10 8.43 -4.52 -0.88
N ASP A 11 9.52 -5.28 -0.92
CA ASP A 11 10.74 -5.03 -0.14
C ASP A 11 11.63 -4.04 -0.92
N LEU A 12 11.22 -2.76 -0.88
CA LEU A 12 11.83 -1.74 -1.73
C LEU A 12 13.23 -1.35 -1.30
N ASP A 13 13.59 -1.52 -0.03
CA ASP A 13 14.94 -1.28 0.48
C ASP A 13 15.94 -2.26 -0.14
N ASN A 14 15.64 -3.56 -0.08
CA ASN A 14 16.45 -4.58 -0.73
C ASN A 14 16.39 -4.47 -2.26
N ALA A 15 15.24 -4.09 -2.83
CA ALA A 15 15.16 -3.83 -4.27
C ALA A 15 16.12 -2.71 -4.69
N ALA A 16 16.14 -1.57 -3.97
CA ALA A 16 17.04 -0.46 -4.23
C ALA A 16 18.52 -0.89 -4.18
N LYS A 17 18.91 -1.70 -3.19
CA LYS A 17 20.25 -2.26 -3.08
C LYS A 17 20.63 -3.07 -4.33
N TRP A 18 19.80 -4.04 -4.72
CA TRP A 18 20.10 -4.92 -5.84
C TRP A 18 20.03 -4.22 -7.21
N TYR A 19 19.18 -3.21 -7.36
CA TYR A 19 19.22 -2.37 -8.54
C TYR A 19 20.47 -1.48 -8.56
N SER A 20 20.92 -0.98 -7.40
CA SER A 20 22.18 -0.23 -7.32
C SER A 20 23.38 -1.04 -7.82
N GLU A 21 23.48 -2.30 -7.41
CA GLU A 21 24.51 -3.24 -7.89
C GLU A 21 24.39 -3.47 -9.41
N LEU A 22 23.17 -3.68 -9.92
CA LEU A 22 22.94 -3.84 -11.36
C LEU A 22 23.45 -2.62 -12.14
N PHE A 23 23.07 -1.41 -11.72
CA PHE A 23 23.41 -0.17 -12.40
C PHE A 23 24.89 0.24 -12.22
N ALA A 24 25.58 -0.27 -11.20
CA ALA A 24 27.02 -0.17 -11.08
C ALA A 24 27.74 -1.07 -12.09
N PHE A 25 27.15 -2.22 -12.45
CA PHE A 25 27.71 -3.16 -13.40
C PHE A 25 27.41 -2.79 -14.86
N THR A 26 26.19 -2.37 -15.17
CA THR A 26 25.76 -2.02 -16.54
C THR A 26 24.59 -1.03 -16.56
N GLN A 27 24.56 -0.18 -17.57
CA GLN A 27 23.43 0.70 -17.88
C GLN A 27 22.67 0.23 -19.12
N ASP A 28 23.12 -0.84 -19.76
CA ASP A 28 22.43 -1.46 -20.90
C ASP A 28 21.40 -2.46 -20.41
N VAL A 29 20.29 -1.90 -19.93
CA VAL A 29 19.13 -2.64 -19.40
C VAL A 29 17.84 -2.08 -20.00
N GLU A 30 16.80 -2.90 -19.98
CA GLU A 30 15.48 -2.48 -20.42
C GLU A 30 14.98 -1.26 -19.62
N PRO A 31 14.22 -0.34 -20.25
CA PRO A 31 13.71 0.87 -19.62
C PRO A 31 12.98 0.62 -18.30
N GLU A 32 12.25 -0.48 -18.21
CA GLU A 32 11.48 -0.85 -17.02
C GLU A 32 12.34 -0.98 -15.74
N TYR A 33 13.63 -1.33 -15.84
CA TYR A 33 14.54 -1.40 -14.69
C TYR A 33 14.83 -0.01 -14.11
N TYR A 34 14.94 1.02 -14.97
CA TYR A 34 15.09 2.40 -14.53
C TYR A 34 13.86 2.86 -13.73
N TYR A 35 12.66 2.53 -14.21
CA TYR A 35 11.43 2.86 -13.51
C TYR A 35 11.35 2.18 -12.12
N ARG A 36 11.56 0.86 -12.06
CA ARG A 36 11.52 0.10 -10.81
C ARG A 36 12.58 0.56 -9.82
N TYR A 37 13.78 0.87 -10.30
CA TYR A 37 14.84 1.42 -9.47
C TYR A 37 14.45 2.79 -8.92
N ALA A 38 13.89 3.68 -9.73
CA ALA A 38 13.41 4.97 -9.28
C ALA A 38 12.33 4.84 -8.18
N GLN A 39 11.37 3.92 -8.33
CA GLN A 39 10.37 3.68 -7.29
C GLN A 39 11.01 3.18 -5.98
N SER A 40 11.98 2.28 -6.07
CA SER A 40 12.71 1.78 -4.91
C SER A 40 13.53 2.88 -4.23
N LEU A 41 14.16 3.77 -5.00
CA LEU A 41 14.90 4.93 -4.50
C LEU A 41 13.98 5.94 -3.77
N LYS A 42 12.76 6.15 -4.29
CA LYS A 42 11.77 7.00 -3.60
C LYS A 42 11.38 6.43 -2.24
N ALA A 43 11.26 5.12 -2.12
CA ALA A 43 10.95 4.47 -0.84
C ALA A 43 12.03 4.72 0.22
N ILE A 44 13.32 4.68 -0.17
CA ILE A 44 14.45 5.01 0.71
C ILE A 44 14.78 6.51 0.76
N LYS A 45 13.91 7.35 0.21
CA LYS A 45 13.99 8.82 0.20
C LYS A 45 15.17 9.41 -0.60
N ASP A 46 15.83 8.64 -1.46
CA ASP A 46 16.82 9.15 -2.42
C ASP A 46 16.12 9.73 -3.66
N TYR A 47 15.41 10.84 -3.46
CA TYR A 47 14.59 11.47 -4.50
C TYR A 47 15.43 12.00 -5.65
N LYS A 48 16.65 12.51 -5.37
CA LYS A 48 17.53 13.05 -6.41
C LYS A 48 17.92 11.99 -7.43
N LYS A 49 18.35 10.82 -6.95
CA LYS A 49 18.71 9.70 -7.81
C LYS A 49 17.48 9.09 -8.48
N ALA A 50 16.35 9.04 -7.78
CA ALA A 50 15.09 8.59 -8.35
C ALA A 50 14.67 9.44 -9.57
N ASP A 51 14.78 10.75 -9.48
CA ASP A 51 14.42 11.67 -10.57
C ASP A 51 15.38 11.50 -11.78
N GLN A 52 16.66 11.24 -11.55
CA GLN A 52 17.62 10.91 -12.61
C GLN A 52 17.21 9.61 -13.33
N MET A 53 16.84 8.57 -12.58
CA MET A 53 16.41 7.30 -13.16
C MET A 53 15.10 7.46 -13.94
N LEU A 54 14.17 8.28 -13.44
CA LEU A 54 12.93 8.59 -14.18
C LEU A 54 13.19 9.41 -15.45
N ALA A 55 14.13 10.33 -15.45
CA ALA A 55 14.54 11.06 -16.66
C ALA A 55 15.08 10.08 -17.72
N THR A 56 16.00 9.20 -17.34
CA THR A 56 16.52 8.17 -18.25
C THR A 56 15.44 7.19 -18.71
N PHE A 57 14.51 6.82 -17.82
CA PHE A 57 13.34 6.03 -18.21
C PHE A 57 12.52 6.74 -19.30
N ASN A 58 12.25 8.04 -19.14
CA ASN A 58 11.51 8.83 -20.12
C ASN A 58 12.22 8.87 -21.48
N GLU A 59 13.53 9.04 -21.48
CA GLU A 59 14.33 9.05 -22.72
C GLU A 59 14.29 7.70 -23.45
N LYS A 60 14.37 6.60 -22.70
CA LYS A 60 14.45 5.24 -23.27
C LYS A 60 13.08 4.63 -23.59
N SER A 61 12.00 5.03 -22.89
CA SER A 61 10.67 4.43 -23.05
C SER A 61 9.80 5.08 -24.12
N GLY A 62 10.22 6.21 -24.67
CA GLY A 62 9.54 6.92 -25.74
C GLY A 62 8.20 7.54 -25.33
N ASN A 63 7.12 6.79 -25.40
CA ASN A 63 5.76 7.33 -25.20
C ASN A 63 5.02 6.78 -23.97
N ASP A 64 5.75 6.33 -22.94
CA ASP A 64 5.17 5.76 -21.73
C ASP A 64 4.45 6.83 -20.90
N THR A 65 3.20 6.55 -20.51
CA THR A 65 2.36 7.48 -19.72
C THR A 65 2.96 7.77 -18.35
N ARG A 66 3.64 6.80 -17.71
CA ARG A 66 4.30 6.96 -16.42
C ARG A 66 5.47 7.96 -16.52
N ALA A 67 6.20 7.90 -17.62
CA ALA A 67 7.30 8.81 -17.90
C ALA A 67 6.79 10.25 -18.09
N LYS A 68 5.71 10.42 -18.86
CA LYS A 68 5.06 11.72 -19.06
C LYS A 68 4.55 12.31 -17.74
N LEU A 69 3.92 11.48 -16.89
CA LEU A 69 3.44 11.90 -15.60
C LEU A 69 4.59 12.36 -14.69
N ALA A 70 5.68 11.59 -14.63
CA ALA A 70 6.86 11.96 -13.86
C ALA A 70 7.47 13.28 -14.34
N ALA A 71 7.54 13.49 -15.64
CA ALA A 71 8.06 14.74 -16.23
C ALA A 71 7.17 15.96 -15.95
N SER A 72 5.84 15.77 -15.85
CA SER A 72 4.87 16.84 -15.56
C SER A 72 4.82 17.22 -14.07
N GLN A 73 5.29 16.37 -13.18
CA GLN A 73 5.17 16.55 -11.71
C GLN A 73 6.55 16.76 -11.05
N LYS A 74 7.39 17.61 -11.62
CA LYS A 74 8.74 17.85 -11.09
C LYS A 74 8.78 18.37 -9.65
N ASP A 75 7.79 19.14 -9.25
CA ASP A 75 7.71 19.77 -7.93
C ASP A 75 6.85 19.00 -6.92
N TYR A 76 6.64 17.69 -7.13
CA TYR A 76 5.76 16.88 -6.29
C TYR A 76 6.14 16.92 -4.80
N LEU A 77 7.44 17.00 -4.45
CA LEU A 77 7.89 17.11 -3.05
C LEU A 77 7.46 18.43 -2.42
N ALA A 78 7.51 19.55 -3.16
CA ALA A 78 7.04 20.84 -2.67
C ALA A 78 5.51 20.80 -2.43
N VAL A 79 4.76 20.16 -3.32
CA VAL A 79 3.30 19.96 -3.16
C VAL A 79 3.00 19.09 -1.94
N ILE A 80 3.71 17.97 -1.76
CA ILE A 80 3.58 17.10 -0.58
C ILE A 80 3.89 17.90 0.69
N LYS A 81 5.00 18.64 0.73
CA LYS A 81 5.38 19.46 1.88
C LYS A 81 4.34 20.54 2.20
N LYS A 82 3.82 21.22 1.19
CA LYS A 82 2.76 22.23 1.35
C LYS A 82 1.48 21.64 1.94
N ASN A 83 1.17 20.40 1.61
CA ASN A 83 -0.02 19.70 2.08
C ASN A 83 0.23 18.87 3.36
N SER A 84 1.48 18.73 3.80
CA SER A 84 1.81 18.02 5.03
C SER A 84 1.34 18.78 6.28
N GLY A 85 1.06 18.05 7.34
CA GLY A 85 0.61 18.63 8.61
C GLY A 85 -0.85 19.08 8.66
N ARG A 86 -1.63 18.86 7.60
CA ARG A 86 -3.09 19.13 7.61
C ARG A 86 -3.88 18.15 8.46
N TYR A 87 -3.35 16.95 8.62
CA TYR A 87 -3.99 15.85 9.34
C TYR A 87 -2.99 15.21 10.28
N THR A 88 -3.44 14.86 11.46
CA THR A 88 -2.76 13.92 12.34
C THR A 88 -3.26 12.53 12.01
N ILE A 89 -2.35 11.59 11.76
CA ILE A 89 -2.68 10.20 11.44
C ILE A 89 -2.20 9.34 12.60
N GLU A 90 -3.12 8.62 13.21
CA GLU A 90 -2.83 7.74 14.34
C GLU A 90 -3.42 6.36 14.08
N ASN A 91 -2.86 5.35 14.74
CA ASN A 91 -3.46 4.01 14.72
C ASN A 91 -4.80 4.06 15.45
N ALA A 92 -5.85 3.53 14.82
CA ALA A 92 -7.20 3.55 15.39
C ALA A 92 -7.36 2.69 16.66
N GLY A 93 -6.33 1.95 17.05
CA GLY A 93 -6.34 1.07 18.24
C GLY A 93 -7.16 -0.22 18.10
N ILE A 94 -7.86 -0.36 16.98
CA ILE A 94 -8.70 -1.53 16.66
C ILE A 94 -8.13 -2.41 15.55
N ASN A 95 -6.99 -2.04 14.99
CA ASN A 95 -6.32 -2.78 13.92
C ASN A 95 -5.85 -4.14 14.44
N SER A 96 -5.91 -5.16 13.59
CA SER A 96 -5.35 -6.49 13.83
C SER A 96 -3.99 -6.66 13.15
N GLU A 97 -3.37 -7.80 13.32
CA GLU A 97 -2.18 -8.21 12.55
C GLU A 97 -2.49 -8.63 11.11
N ASN A 98 -3.79 -8.76 10.79
CA ASN A 98 -4.28 -9.11 9.45
C ASN A 98 -4.77 -7.87 8.71
N SER A 99 -5.21 -8.04 7.48
CA SER A 99 -5.75 -6.94 6.67
C SER A 99 -7.02 -6.35 7.27
N ASP A 100 -6.98 -5.04 7.56
CA ASP A 100 -8.12 -4.23 8.00
C ASP A 100 -8.24 -3.03 7.06
N TYR A 101 -9.41 -2.83 6.41
CA TYR A 101 -9.58 -1.77 5.41
C TYR A 101 -11.05 -1.42 5.12
N GLY A 102 -11.26 -0.40 4.27
CA GLY A 102 -12.57 -0.05 3.72
C GLY A 102 -13.57 0.39 4.78
N SER A 103 -13.17 1.31 5.66
CA SER A 103 -14.05 1.81 6.71
C SER A 103 -15.12 2.75 6.20
N ALA A 104 -16.33 2.64 6.76
CA ALA A 104 -17.45 3.56 6.59
C ALA A 104 -18.10 3.89 7.93
N TYR A 105 -18.71 5.06 8.01
CA TYR A 105 -19.52 5.44 9.18
C TYR A 105 -20.97 4.99 9.00
N MET A 106 -21.54 4.43 10.05
CA MET A 106 -22.95 4.09 10.12
C MET A 106 -23.47 4.43 11.53
N ASP A 107 -24.29 5.45 11.61
CA ASP A 107 -24.73 6.03 12.89
C ASP A 107 -23.54 6.37 13.80
N ASN A 108 -23.47 5.76 14.98
CA ASN A 108 -22.36 5.93 15.92
C ASN A 108 -21.33 4.80 15.85
N LYS A 109 -21.15 4.18 14.69
CA LYS A 109 -20.23 3.07 14.47
C LYS A 109 -19.31 3.31 13.30
N VAL A 110 -18.13 2.73 13.40
CA VAL A 110 -17.23 2.53 12.26
C VAL A 110 -17.36 1.07 11.82
N VAL A 111 -17.81 0.84 10.59
CA VAL A 111 -17.90 -0.48 9.96
C VAL A 111 -16.75 -0.64 9.00
N PHE A 112 -16.06 -1.78 9.04
CA PHE A 112 -14.88 -2.03 8.20
C PHE A 112 -14.71 -3.51 7.88
N ALA A 113 -13.95 -3.82 6.84
CA ALA A 113 -13.59 -5.17 6.47
C ALA A 113 -12.31 -5.61 7.21
N SER A 114 -12.31 -6.84 7.71
CA SER A 114 -11.14 -7.41 8.41
C SER A 114 -10.98 -8.89 8.13
N ALA A 115 -9.72 -9.32 7.94
CA ALA A 115 -9.33 -10.72 7.82
C ALA A 115 -8.99 -11.36 9.17
N ARG A 116 -9.24 -10.66 10.30
CA ARG A 116 -8.96 -11.16 11.67
C ARG A 116 -9.62 -12.48 11.98
N ASP A 117 -8.97 -13.27 12.80
CA ASP A 117 -9.54 -14.55 13.24
C ASP A 117 -10.79 -14.36 14.09
N THR A 118 -11.84 -15.06 13.72
CA THR A 118 -13.14 -15.03 14.38
C THR A 118 -13.36 -16.20 15.32
N GLY A 119 -12.33 -17.03 15.57
CA GLY A 119 -12.41 -18.18 16.51
C GLY A 119 -13.17 -19.41 15.98
N GLY A 120 -13.47 -19.50 14.69
CA GLY A 120 -14.15 -20.68 14.11
C GLY A 120 -13.21 -21.84 13.82
N VAL A 121 -13.71 -23.08 13.94
CA VAL A 121 -12.92 -24.34 13.86
C VAL A 121 -12.41 -24.65 12.44
N SER A 122 -12.99 -24.08 11.39
CA SER A 122 -12.58 -24.34 10.00
C SER A 122 -12.68 -23.05 9.19
N LYS A 123 -11.52 -22.50 8.84
CA LYS A 123 -11.44 -21.31 8.00
C LYS A 123 -10.64 -21.62 6.76
N GLY A 124 -11.29 -21.49 5.60
CA GLY A 124 -10.58 -21.41 4.34
C GLY A 124 -9.60 -20.23 4.40
N LYS A 125 -8.38 -20.44 3.93
CA LYS A 125 -7.43 -19.35 3.69
C LYS A 125 -7.47 -18.98 2.23
N HIS A 126 -7.43 -17.70 1.96
CA HIS A 126 -7.29 -17.22 0.60
C HIS A 126 -5.88 -17.55 0.10
N LEU A 127 -5.77 -18.30 -0.98
CA LEU A 127 -4.50 -18.87 -1.44
C LEU A 127 -3.45 -17.81 -1.81
N TRP A 128 -3.89 -16.64 -2.22
CA TRP A 128 -2.97 -15.58 -2.61
C TRP A 128 -2.41 -14.81 -1.42
N THR A 129 -3.26 -14.46 -0.45
CA THR A 129 -2.84 -13.66 0.72
C THR A 129 -2.34 -14.53 1.88
N GLY A 130 -2.76 -15.79 1.94
CA GLY A 130 -2.50 -16.67 3.08
C GLY A 130 -3.35 -16.34 4.31
N GLU A 131 -4.17 -15.29 4.26
CA GLU A 131 -5.05 -14.82 5.32
C GLU A 131 -6.45 -15.45 5.24
N GLY A 132 -7.25 -15.25 6.28
CA GLY A 132 -8.68 -15.57 6.24
C GLY A 132 -9.45 -14.71 5.26
N PHE A 133 -10.66 -15.15 4.90
CA PHE A 133 -11.57 -14.30 4.14
C PHE A 133 -12.05 -13.14 5.02
N THR A 134 -12.11 -11.93 4.45
CA THR A 134 -12.56 -10.73 5.16
C THR A 134 -14.04 -10.80 5.50
N ASN A 135 -14.37 -10.32 6.67
CA ASN A 135 -15.75 -10.15 7.15
C ASN A 135 -15.96 -8.69 7.55
N LEU A 136 -17.20 -8.26 7.63
CA LEU A 136 -17.53 -6.94 8.16
C LEU A 136 -17.56 -6.96 9.70
N TYR A 137 -16.86 -5.99 10.27
CA TYR A 137 -16.80 -5.70 11.69
C TYR A 137 -17.29 -4.29 11.95
N ALA A 138 -17.74 -4.04 13.17
CA ALA A 138 -18.10 -2.71 13.63
C ALA A 138 -17.46 -2.44 15.00
N ALA A 139 -17.10 -1.20 15.24
CA ALA A 139 -16.72 -0.66 16.52
C ALA A 139 -17.59 0.55 16.84
N ASP A 140 -18.09 0.65 18.08
CA ASP A 140 -18.82 1.82 18.53
C ASP A 140 -17.86 3.00 18.70
N MET A 141 -18.31 4.18 18.26
CA MET A 141 -17.55 5.41 18.39
C MET A 141 -17.98 6.14 19.65
N GLY A 142 -17.06 6.25 20.60
CA GLY A 142 -17.23 7.00 21.82
C GLY A 142 -16.92 8.49 21.68
N ALA A 143 -16.92 9.18 22.80
CA ALA A 143 -16.49 10.57 22.87
C ALA A 143 -15.06 10.71 22.36
N GLU A 144 -14.73 11.83 21.74
CA GLU A 144 -13.41 12.16 21.20
C GLU A 144 -12.87 11.19 20.12
N GLY A 145 -13.76 10.40 19.50
CA GLY A 145 -13.39 9.49 18.43
C GLY A 145 -12.74 8.17 18.88
N THR A 146 -12.80 7.86 20.17
CA THR A 146 -12.36 6.55 20.69
C THR A 146 -13.22 5.42 20.12
N LEU A 147 -12.61 4.28 19.81
CA LEU A 147 -13.33 3.13 19.24
C LEU A 147 -13.37 1.98 20.26
N SER A 148 -14.54 1.33 20.38
CA SER A 148 -14.68 0.11 21.17
C SER A 148 -13.96 -1.08 20.53
N SER A 149 -13.83 -2.19 21.25
CA SER A 149 -13.37 -3.45 20.64
C SER A 149 -14.28 -3.85 19.48
N PRO A 150 -13.72 -4.24 18.32
CA PRO A 150 -14.52 -4.58 17.16
C PRO A 150 -15.31 -5.88 17.36
N GLU A 151 -16.57 -5.86 16.95
CA GLU A 151 -17.44 -7.02 16.91
C GLU A 151 -17.88 -7.31 15.48
N ARG A 152 -18.30 -8.54 15.20
CA ARG A 152 -18.88 -8.86 13.89
C ARG A 152 -20.11 -8.01 13.63
N PHE A 153 -20.12 -7.29 12.51
CA PHE A 153 -21.22 -6.38 12.17
C PHE A 153 -22.56 -7.10 12.03
N SER A 154 -22.59 -8.20 11.29
CA SER A 154 -23.81 -9.00 11.12
C SER A 154 -23.48 -10.43 10.70
N LYS A 155 -24.13 -11.42 11.33
CA LYS A 155 -24.04 -12.83 10.92
C LYS A 155 -24.71 -13.10 9.59
N LYS A 156 -25.69 -12.29 9.18
CA LYS A 156 -26.43 -12.48 7.92
C LYS A 156 -25.67 -11.93 6.71
N LEU A 157 -24.84 -10.90 6.91
CA LEU A 157 -24.06 -10.27 5.86
C LEU A 157 -22.71 -10.94 5.66
N ASN A 158 -22.15 -11.52 6.70
CA ASN A 158 -20.86 -12.23 6.62
C ASN A 158 -21.07 -13.65 6.08
N SER A 159 -20.46 -13.96 4.96
CA SER A 159 -20.56 -15.24 4.25
C SER A 159 -19.25 -16.06 4.36
N LYS A 160 -19.05 -16.99 3.44
CA LYS A 160 -17.80 -17.75 3.29
C LYS A 160 -16.84 -17.12 2.27
N TYR A 161 -17.18 -15.97 1.72
CA TYR A 161 -16.39 -15.21 0.77
C TYR A 161 -15.87 -13.94 1.41
N HIS A 162 -15.15 -13.10 0.63
CA HIS A 162 -14.76 -11.79 1.08
C HIS A 162 -15.96 -10.83 1.10
N GLU A 163 -16.21 -10.22 2.23
CA GLU A 163 -17.00 -9.00 2.35
C GLU A 163 -16.02 -7.82 2.45
N SER A 164 -16.33 -6.74 1.75
CA SER A 164 -15.47 -5.56 1.74
C SER A 164 -16.26 -4.28 1.44
N THR A 165 -15.63 -3.16 1.72
CA THR A 165 -16.05 -1.82 1.30
C THR A 165 -17.52 -1.51 1.62
N PRO A 166 -17.90 -1.48 2.91
CA PRO A 166 -19.23 -0.98 3.29
C PRO A 166 -19.40 0.46 2.84
N VAL A 167 -20.58 0.78 2.36
CA VAL A 167 -20.97 2.12 1.91
C VAL A 167 -22.33 2.50 2.50
#